data_b15f067bc539aff46d086c6268f85e80
#
_entry.id   b15f067bc539aff46d086c6268f85e80
#
_cell.length_a   1.000
_cell.length_b   1.000
_cell.length_c   1.000
_cell.angle_alpha   90.00
_cell.angle_beta   90.00
_cell.angle_gamma   90.00
#
_symmetry.space_group_name_H-M   'P 1'
#
loop_
_entity.id
_entity.type
_entity.pdbx_description
1 polymer ?
#
loop_
_entity_poly.entity_id
_entity_poly.type
_entity_poly.pdbx_seq_one_letter_code
_entity_poly.pdbx_strand_id
1 'polypeptide(L)'
;MSAAPMSFSLALAAGCLVLVACATQSGSSPKLPQTDASTAAAIDAALAGAHRSEANRARDVYRHPKQTLTFFGLRQDMTVVEVWPGAGGWYTEVLAPVLKEHGRYYAAEVAADPTSKNVTGTRDSYQKKLDSNPDVYGKVIVTGLGPDSMEIAPPASADLVVTFRNIHNWMGRDWAPKAFQAMYAALKPGGVLGVVEHRGNPSVPQDSKAMSGYVNQDFAIQLIESAGFKLIDKSEINANPRDTKDYEKGVWTLPPVYRLGDQDRAKYAAIGESDRMTLKFVKPR
;
A
#
# COMPACT_ATOMS: atom_id res chain seq x y z
N MET A 1 -43.28 74.41 57.49
CA MET A 1 -43.36 73.63 56.24
C MET A 1 -41.95 73.57 55.72
N SER A 2 -41.24 72.46 56.06
CA SER A 2 -39.85 72.30 55.74
C SER A 2 -39.72 71.09 54.78
N ALA A 3 -39.16 71.33 53.65
CA ALA A 3 -38.87 70.28 52.63
C ALA A 3 -37.43 69.79 52.83
N ALA A 4 -37.27 68.54 53.03
CA ALA A 4 -35.97 67.86 53.12
C ALA A 4 -35.47 67.43 51.69
N PRO A 5 -34.19 67.55 51.40
CA PRO A 5 -33.66 67.13 50.13
C PRO A 5 -33.34 65.62 50.12
N MET A 6 -33.74 64.94 49.06
CA MET A 6 -33.39 63.56 48.75
C MET A 6 -31.97 63.50 48.17
N SER A 7 -31.09 62.71 48.84
CA SER A 7 -29.75 62.40 48.36
C SER A 7 -29.80 61.18 47.43
N PHE A 8 -29.34 61.33 46.20
CA PHE A 8 -29.10 60.17 45.26
C PHE A 8 -27.67 59.61 45.42
N SER A 9 -27.58 58.37 45.88
CA SER A 9 -26.35 57.68 45.90
C SER A 9 -26.11 56.98 44.55
N LEU A 10 -25.02 57.33 43.89
CA LEU A 10 -24.57 56.73 42.62
C LEU A 10 -23.74 55.47 42.96
N ALA A 11 -24.23 54.28 42.68
CA ALA A 11 -23.48 53.03 42.81
C ALA A 11 -22.66 52.79 41.55
N LEU A 12 -21.34 52.81 41.66
CA LEU A 12 -20.38 52.47 40.62
C LEU A 12 -20.28 50.94 40.52
N ALA A 13 -20.82 50.34 39.48
CA ALA A 13 -20.61 48.93 39.17
C ALA A 13 -19.30 48.74 38.38
N ALA A 14 -18.29 48.15 39.04
CA ALA A 14 -17.05 47.75 38.40
C ALA A 14 -17.28 46.42 37.61
N GLY A 15 -17.36 46.51 36.32
CA GLY A 15 -17.46 45.37 35.43
C GLY A 15 -16.07 44.74 35.24
N CYS A 16 -15.82 43.55 35.82
CA CYS A 16 -14.67 42.72 35.48
C CYS A 16 -14.85 42.12 34.07
N LEU A 17 -14.10 42.65 33.10
CA LEU A 17 -13.93 41.98 31.80
C LEU A 17 -13.01 40.75 31.97
N VAL A 18 -13.57 39.57 31.96
CA VAL A 18 -12.79 38.32 31.84
C VAL A 18 -12.46 38.12 30.37
N LEU A 19 -11.24 38.44 29.98
CA LEU A 19 -10.66 38.06 28.69
C LEU A 19 -10.41 36.57 28.66
N VAL A 20 -11.32 35.81 28.06
CA VAL A 20 -11.07 34.38 27.72
C VAL A 20 -10.10 34.37 26.55
N ALA A 21 -8.82 34.15 26.82
CA ALA A 21 -7.83 33.88 25.79
C ALA A 21 -8.12 32.49 25.21
N CYS A 22 -8.78 32.41 24.05
CA CYS A 22 -8.82 31.21 23.22
C CYS A 22 -7.39 30.91 22.73
N ALA A 23 -6.67 30.05 23.45
CA ALA A 23 -5.44 29.48 22.95
C ALA A 23 -5.81 28.58 21.76
N THR A 24 -5.63 29.09 20.54
CA THR A 24 -5.63 28.26 19.34
C THR A 24 -4.42 27.35 19.42
N GLN A 25 -4.61 26.11 19.87
CA GLN A 25 -3.63 25.07 19.68
C GLN A 25 -3.47 24.87 18.16
N SER A 26 -2.38 25.39 17.63
CA SER A 26 -1.90 25.04 16.30
C SER A 26 -1.49 23.59 16.32
N GLY A 27 -2.45 22.69 16.10
CA GLY A 27 -2.20 21.27 15.93
C GLY A 27 -1.31 21.11 14.70
N SER A 28 -0.02 20.89 14.90
CA SER A 28 0.88 20.47 13.82
C SER A 28 0.30 19.20 13.22
N SER A 29 -0.04 19.23 11.92
CA SER A 29 -0.45 18.02 11.20
C SER A 29 0.59 16.94 11.44
N PRO A 30 0.20 15.74 11.86
CA PRO A 30 1.15 14.70 12.20
C PRO A 30 2.00 14.38 10.97
N LYS A 31 3.30 14.47 11.15
CA LYS A 31 4.27 14.21 10.08
C LYS A 31 4.12 12.75 9.63
N LEU A 32 3.87 12.54 8.34
CA LEU A 32 3.81 11.20 7.75
C LEU A 32 5.16 10.49 7.90
N PRO A 33 5.15 9.14 8.02
CA PRO A 33 6.40 8.39 8.12
C PRO A 33 7.27 8.65 6.89
N GLN A 34 8.55 8.84 7.15
CA GLN A 34 9.59 9.00 6.12
C GLN A 34 10.66 7.96 6.36
N THR A 35 11.19 7.40 5.27
CA THR A 35 12.33 6.48 5.33
C THR A 35 13.56 7.23 5.81
N ASP A 36 14.17 6.75 6.88
CA ASP A 36 15.43 7.27 7.40
C ASP A 36 16.66 6.68 6.67
N ALA A 37 17.83 7.25 6.92
CA ALA A 37 19.07 6.84 6.27
C ALA A 37 19.46 5.39 6.56
N SER A 38 19.20 4.90 7.78
CA SER A 38 19.50 3.52 8.17
C SER A 38 18.60 2.53 7.44
N THR A 39 17.33 2.83 7.32
CA THR A 39 16.39 2.02 6.51
C THR A 39 16.74 2.04 5.02
N ALA A 40 17.12 3.20 4.49
CA ALA A 40 17.55 3.31 3.10
C ALA A 40 18.79 2.43 2.81
N ALA A 41 19.76 2.40 3.72
CA ALA A 41 20.91 1.50 3.64
C ALA A 41 20.52 0.03 3.76
N ALA A 42 19.58 -0.31 4.64
CA ALA A 42 19.06 -1.68 4.76
C ALA A 42 18.34 -2.16 3.49
N ILE A 43 17.59 -1.25 2.81
CA ILE A 43 16.98 -1.55 1.51
C ILE A 43 18.08 -1.81 0.46
N ASP A 44 19.13 -0.97 0.39
CA ASP A 44 20.24 -1.18 -0.54
C ASP A 44 20.94 -2.53 -0.31
N ALA A 45 21.20 -2.88 0.95
CA ALA A 45 21.78 -4.16 1.31
C ALA A 45 20.89 -5.35 0.91
N ALA A 46 19.58 -5.25 1.14
CA ALA A 46 18.61 -6.27 0.74
C ALA A 46 18.57 -6.44 -0.79
N LEU A 47 18.61 -5.35 -1.55
CA LEU A 47 18.62 -5.37 -3.01
C LEU A 47 19.88 -6.01 -3.59
N ALA A 48 21.03 -5.81 -2.95
CA ALA A 48 22.31 -6.42 -3.32
C ALA A 48 22.47 -7.85 -2.82
N GLY A 49 21.57 -8.34 -1.95
CA GLY A 49 21.70 -9.61 -1.25
C GLY A 49 21.71 -10.83 -2.18
N ALA A 50 22.58 -11.82 -1.89
CA ALA A 50 22.72 -13.04 -2.67
C ALA A 50 21.47 -13.95 -2.66
N HIS A 51 20.54 -13.73 -1.71
CA HIS A 51 19.25 -14.43 -1.64
C HIS A 51 18.29 -14.04 -2.78
N ARG A 52 18.56 -12.94 -3.49
CA ARG A 52 17.77 -12.51 -4.65
C ARG A 52 18.26 -13.19 -5.93
N SER A 53 17.34 -13.80 -6.68
CA SER A 53 17.67 -14.38 -7.97
C SER A 53 18.04 -13.30 -9.00
N GLU A 54 18.87 -13.65 -9.99
CA GLU A 54 19.20 -12.76 -11.11
C GLU A 54 17.93 -12.34 -11.87
N ALA A 55 17.00 -13.25 -12.08
CA ALA A 55 15.72 -12.98 -12.73
C ALA A 55 14.90 -11.94 -11.98
N ASN A 56 14.93 -11.93 -10.64
CA ASN A 56 14.23 -10.93 -9.83
C ASN A 56 14.97 -9.58 -9.83
N ARG A 57 16.30 -9.59 -9.78
CA ARG A 57 17.13 -8.37 -9.90
C ARG A 57 16.95 -7.68 -11.25
N ALA A 58 16.89 -8.43 -12.34
CA ALA A 58 16.66 -7.89 -13.68
C ALA A 58 15.34 -7.09 -13.81
N ARG A 59 14.41 -7.29 -12.89
CA ARG A 59 13.13 -6.57 -12.86
C ARG A 59 13.16 -5.28 -12.06
N ASP A 60 14.24 -4.98 -11.34
CA ASP A 60 14.36 -3.77 -10.51
C ASP A 60 14.22 -2.50 -11.35
N VAL A 61 14.71 -2.52 -12.60
CA VAL A 61 14.61 -1.42 -13.57
C VAL A 61 13.17 -1.07 -13.96
N TYR A 62 12.21 -1.96 -13.72
CA TYR A 62 10.79 -1.74 -13.97
C TYR A 62 9.97 -1.53 -12.69
N ARG A 63 10.49 -1.93 -11.54
CA ARG A 63 9.76 -1.94 -10.27
C ARG A 63 10.27 -0.94 -9.27
N HIS A 64 11.45 -0.36 -9.50
CA HIS A 64 12.07 0.70 -8.70
C HIS A 64 11.89 0.48 -7.19
N PRO A 65 12.29 -0.70 -6.63
CA PRO A 65 11.90 -1.11 -5.29
C PRO A 65 12.31 -0.13 -4.21
N LYS A 66 13.54 0.40 -4.28
CA LYS A 66 14.02 1.39 -3.30
C LYS A 66 13.16 2.64 -3.32
N GLN A 67 12.96 3.23 -4.49
CA GLN A 67 12.18 4.45 -4.66
C GLN A 67 10.73 4.24 -4.23
N THR A 68 10.13 3.11 -4.60
CA THR A 68 8.74 2.76 -4.26
C THR A 68 8.56 2.60 -2.74
N LEU A 69 9.43 1.85 -2.07
CA LEU A 69 9.35 1.63 -0.63
C LEU A 69 9.66 2.91 0.16
N THR A 70 10.63 3.72 -0.32
CA THR A 70 10.92 5.05 0.25
C THR A 70 9.73 6.00 0.09
N PHE A 71 9.08 6.01 -1.06
CA PHE A 71 7.87 6.81 -1.29
C PHE A 71 6.75 6.44 -0.30
N PHE A 72 6.57 5.15 0.00
CA PHE A 72 5.61 4.71 1.02
C PHE A 72 6.03 5.06 2.44
N GLY A 73 7.29 5.42 2.67
CA GLY A 73 7.83 5.78 3.98
C GLY A 73 8.18 4.56 4.83
N LEU A 74 8.63 3.46 4.21
CA LEU A 74 9.10 2.26 4.93
C LEU A 74 10.19 2.63 5.93
N ARG A 75 10.12 2.06 7.14
CA ARG A 75 11.16 2.08 8.15
C ARG A 75 11.38 0.67 8.69
N GLN A 76 12.62 0.36 9.06
CA GLN A 76 13.01 -0.98 9.54
C GLN A 76 12.39 -1.37 10.89
N ASP A 77 11.84 -0.41 11.65
CA ASP A 77 11.19 -0.62 12.95
C ASP A 77 9.65 -0.79 12.85
N MET A 78 9.10 -0.79 11.64
CA MET A 78 7.66 -0.88 11.40
C MET A 78 7.12 -2.31 11.49
N THR A 79 5.83 -2.40 11.82
CA THR A 79 5.00 -3.57 11.46
C THR A 79 4.46 -3.36 10.06
N VAL A 80 4.87 -4.20 9.11
CA VAL A 80 4.50 -4.13 7.70
C VAL A 80 3.70 -5.37 7.29
N VAL A 81 2.64 -5.16 6.52
CA VAL A 81 1.88 -6.24 5.87
C VAL A 81 2.03 -6.11 4.36
N GLU A 82 2.53 -7.14 3.70
CA GLU A 82 2.42 -7.29 2.25
C GLU A 82 1.22 -8.16 1.91
N VAL A 83 0.31 -7.63 1.09
CA VAL A 83 -0.90 -8.36 0.71
C VAL A 83 -0.68 -9.05 -0.63
N TRP A 84 -0.87 -10.38 -0.63
CA TRP A 84 -0.66 -11.25 -1.77
C TRP A 84 0.73 -11.11 -2.40
N PRO A 85 1.79 -11.48 -1.67
CA PRO A 85 3.17 -11.47 -2.19
C PRO A 85 3.35 -12.33 -3.45
N GLY A 86 2.46 -13.32 -3.64
CA GLY A 86 2.48 -14.29 -4.72
C GLY A 86 3.56 -15.35 -4.57
N ALA A 87 3.49 -16.41 -5.36
CA ALA A 87 4.33 -17.59 -5.26
C ALA A 87 5.85 -17.31 -5.18
N GLY A 88 6.31 -16.27 -5.86
CA GLY A 88 7.74 -15.89 -5.89
C GLY A 88 8.19 -14.94 -4.79
N GLY A 89 7.27 -14.29 -4.05
CA GLY A 89 7.59 -13.34 -2.98
C GLY A 89 8.61 -12.28 -3.41
N TRP A 90 8.35 -11.56 -4.50
CA TRP A 90 9.34 -10.65 -5.07
C TRP A 90 9.72 -9.51 -4.10
N TYR A 91 8.73 -8.86 -3.48
CA TYR A 91 8.97 -7.84 -2.45
C TYR A 91 9.34 -8.45 -1.10
N THR A 92 8.96 -9.70 -0.82
CA THR A 92 9.41 -10.45 0.36
C THR A 92 10.94 -10.51 0.43
N GLU A 93 11.63 -10.62 -0.73
CA GLU A 93 13.11 -10.59 -0.81
C GLU A 93 13.73 -9.30 -0.30
N VAL A 94 12.96 -8.21 -0.26
CA VAL A 94 13.41 -6.91 0.25
C VAL A 94 12.86 -6.64 1.64
N LEU A 95 11.55 -6.85 1.85
CA LEU A 95 10.88 -6.53 3.11
C LEU A 95 11.33 -7.42 4.27
N ALA A 96 11.50 -8.73 4.02
CA ALA A 96 11.88 -9.65 5.07
C ALA A 96 13.24 -9.29 5.71
N PRO A 97 14.35 -9.12 4.96
CA PRO A 97 15.63 -8.77 5.58
C PRO A 97 15.64 -7.35 6.17
N VAL A 98 14.94 -6.37 5.57
CA VAL A 98 14.87 -5.00 6.11
C VAL A 98 14.19 -4.95 7.47
N LEU A 99 13.14 -5.76 7.68
CA LEU A 99 12.34 -5.74 8.91
C LEU A 99 12.80 -6.76 9.96
N LYS A 100 13.74 -7.64 9.61
CA LYS A 100 14.12 -8.81 10.39
C LYS A 100 14.53 -8.50 11.83
N GLU A 101 15.30 -7.43 12.05
CA GLU A 101 15.91 -7.18 13.36
C GLU A 101 15.08 -6.26 14.25
N HIS A 102 14.36 -5.29 13.68
CA HIS A 102 13.69 -4.25 14.44
C HIS A 102 12.19 -4.15 14.21
N GLY A 103 11.69 -4.72 13.09
CA GLY A 103 10.30 -4.66 12.70
C GLY A 103 9.58 -5.99 12.80
N ARG A 104 8.40 -6.01 12.15
CA ARG A 104 7.61 -7.23 11.93
C ARG A 104 7.11 -7.26 10.50
N TYR A 105 7.20 -8.40 9.86
CA TYR A 105 6.71 -8.59 8.50
C TYR A 105 5.64 -9.67 8.46
N TYR A 106 4.43 -9.28 8.08
CA TYR A 106 3.32 -10.16 7.77
C TYR A 106 3.18 -10.32 6.27
N ALA A 107 3.20 -11.54 5.80
CA ALA A 107 2.90 -11.92 4.43
C ALA A 107 1.46 -12.47 4.38
N ALA A 108 0.51 -11.59 4.07
CA ALA A 108 -0.89 -11.96 3.92
C ALA A 108 -1.10 -12.61 2.56
N GLU A 109 -0.77 -13.89 2.45
CA GLU A 109 -0.90 -14.68 1.23
C GLU A 109 -2.37 -14.89 0.86
N VAL A 110 -2.66 -15.41 -0.32
CA VAL A 110 -4.02 -15.81 -0.66
C VAL A 110 -4.53 -16.81 0.40
N ALA A 111 -5.74 -16.60 0.92
CA ALA A 111 -6.29 -17.47 1.96
C ALA A 111 -6.35 -18.93 1.48
N ALA A 112 -6.14 -19.87 2.38
CA ALA A 112 -6.14 -21.28 2.04
C ALA A 112 -7.50 -21.70 1.44
N ASP A 113 -7.45 -22.38 0.33
CA ASP A 113 -8.61 -22.99 -0.33
C ASP A 113 -8.19 -24.40 -0.79
N PRO A 114 -8.52 -25.44 -0.03
CA PRO A 114 -8.11 -26.81 -0.36
C PRO A 114 -8.77 -27.32 -1.63
N THR A 115 -9.82 -26.68 -2.12
CA THR A 115 -10.52 -27.06 -3.36
C THR A 115 -9.84 -26.46 -4.60
N SER A 116 -9.02 -25.43 -4.44
CA SER A 116 -8.34 -24.73 -5.52
C SER A 116 -6.87 -25.14 -5.63
N LYS A 117 -6.53 -25.95 -6.63
CA LYS A 117 -5.14 -26.32 -6.92
C LYS A 117 -4.22 -25.14 -7.16
N ASN A 118 -4.73 -24.07 -7.77
CA ASN A 118 -3.94 -22.86 -8.03
C ASN A 118 -3.60 -22.12 -6.73
N VAL A 119 -4.55 -22.00 -5.81
CA VAL A 119 -4.33 -21.39 -4.49
C VAL A 119 -3.32 -22.22 -3.70
N THR A 120 -3.54 -23.53 -3.61
CA THR A 120 -2.61 -24.44 -2.91
C THR A 120 -1.21 -24.36 -3.51
N GLY A 121 -1.07 -24.44 -4.83
CA GLY A 121 0.24 -24.36 -5.48
C GLY A 121 0.96 -23.03 -5.29
N THR A 122 0.22 -21.92 -5.21
CA THR A 122 0.80 -20.60 -4.90
C THR A 122 1.34 -20.55 -3.48
N ARG A 123 0.56 -21.00 -2.50
CA ARG A 123 0.96 -21.05 -1.09
C ARG A 123 2.15 -21.99 -0.86
N ASP A 124 2.12 -23.19 -1.43
CA ASP A 124 3.21 -24.15 -1.32
C ASP A 124 4.52 -23.60 -1.91
N SER A 125 4.42 -22.91 -3.05
CA SER A 125 5.59 -22.29 -3.68
C SER A 125 6.15 -21.15 -2.83
N TYR A 126 5.28 -20.34 -2.23
CA TYR A 126 5.70 -19.28 -1.32
C TYR A 126 6.35 -19.87 -0.05
N GLN A 127 5.74 -20.89 0.56
CA GLN A 127 6.32 -21.57 1.73
C GLN A 127 7.70 -22.17 1.41
N LYS A 128 7.85 -22.86 0.28
CA LYS A 128 9.15 -23.38 -0.17
C LYS A 128 10.20 -22.28 -0.31
N LYS A 129 9.80 -21.09 -0.79
CA LYS A 129 10.71 -19.95 -0.82
C LYS A 129 11.16 -19.55 0.58
N LEU A 130 10.24 -19.44 1.54
CA LEU A 130 10.60 -19.08 2.93
C LEU A 130 11.55 -20.13 3.54
N ASP A 131 11.24 -21.41 3.34
CA ASP A 131 12.04 -22.53 3.86
C ASP A 131 13.43 -22.64 3.21
N SER A 132 13.59 -22.07 2.00
CA SER A 132 14.85 -22.15 1.26
C SER A 132 15.99 -21.34 1.89
N ASN A 133 15.65 -20.33 2.71
CA ASN A 133 16.65 -19.50 3.40
C ASN A 133 16.11 -18.98 4.74
N PRO A 134 16.12 -19.81 5.81
CA PRO A 134 15.61 -19.43 7.12
C PRO A 134 16.34 -18.23 7.74
N ASP A 135 17.61 -18.04 7.40
CA ASP A 135 18.39 -16.89 7.87
C ASP A 135 17.84 -15.56 7.34
N VAL A 136 17.20 -15.55 6.18
CA VAL A 136 16.58 -14.37 5.60
C VAL A 136 15.10 -14.28 5.95
N TYR A 137 14.37 -15.39 5.86
CA TYR A 137 12.91 -15.43 5.86
C TYR A 137 12.29 -16.00 7.14
N GLY A 138 13.08 -16.54 8.06
CA GLY A 138 12.57 -17.29 9.21
C GLY A 138 11.72 -16.48 10.20
N LYS A 139 11.74 -15.15 10.11
CA LYS A 139 10.87 -14.28 10.93
C LYS A 139 9.60 -13.80 10.19
N VAL A 140 9.37 -14.25 8.96
CA VAL A 140 8.15 -13.92 8.20
C VAL A 140 6.94 -14.59 8.83
N ILE A 141 5.91 -13.81 9.11
CA ILE A 141 4.65 -14.28 9.66
C ILE A 141 3.65 -14.42 8.51
N VAL A 142 3.30 -15.67 8.16
CA VAL A 142 2.36 -15.94 7.07
C VAL A 142 0.93 -15.90 7.63
N THR A 143 0.11 -15.03 7.05
CA THR A 143 -1.33 -14.95 7.28
C THR A 143 -2.10 -15.19 5.97
N GLY A 144 -3.39 -14.94 5.94
CA GLY A 144 -4.17 -15.15 4.73
C GLY A 144 -5.20 -14.05 4.49
N LEU A 145 -5.37 -13.67 3.22
CA LEU A 145 -6.45 -12.79 2.79
C LEU A 145 -7.32 -13.49 1.74
N GLY A 146 -8.61 -13.56 1.99
CA GLY A 146 -9.61 -14.10 1.08
C GLY A 146 -11.00 -13.75 1.55
N PRO A 147 -12.08 -14.14 0.81
CA PRO A 147 -13.44 -13.80 1.16
C PRO A 147 -13.86 -14.20 2.59
N ASP A 148 -13.31 -15.32 3.08
CA ASP A 148 -13.61 -15.90 4.40
C ASP A 148 -12.47 -15.74 5.41
N SER A 149 -11.41 -15.01 5.06
CA SER A 149 -10.24 -14.76 5.91
C SER A 149 -9.78 -13.32 5.74
N MET A 150 -10.18 -12.46 6.67
CA MET A 150 -9.98 -11.00 6.56
C MET A 150 -8.95 -10.44 7.56
N GLU A 151 -8.43 -11.29 8.46
CA GLU A 151 -7.43 -10.86 9.45
C GLU A 151 -6.02 -11.06 8.92
N ILE A 152 -5.51 -10.05 8.23
CA ILE A 152 -4.18 -10.06 7.61
C ILE A 152 -3.03 -9.77 8.60
N ALA A 153 -3.37 -9.15 9.71
CA ALA A 153 -2.54 -8.89 10.90
C ALA A 153 -3.49 -8.54 12.06
N PRO A 154 -3.04 -8.52 13.32
CA PRO A 154 -3.88 -8.06 14.42
C PRO A 154 -4.45 -6.66 14.14
N PRO A 155 -5.72 -6.38 14.48
CA PRO A 155 -6.34 -5.09 14.20
C PRO A 155 -5.53 -3.91 14.75
N ALA A 156 -5.44 -2.83 13.99
CA ALA A 156 -4.72 -1.59 14.34
C ALA A 156 -3.25 -1.82 14.80
N SER A 157 -2.57 -2.82 14.23
CA SER A 157 -1.18 -3.16 14.58
C SER A 157 -0.16 -2.75 13.51
N ALA A 158 -0.58 -2.63 12.24
CA ALA A 158 0.33 -2.32 11.13
C ALA A 158 0.59 -0.82 11.00
N ASP A 159 1.84 -0.46 10.75
CA ASP A 159 2.27 0.90 10.42
C ASP A 159 2.15 1.15 8.92
N LEU A 160 2.42 0.11 8.13
CA LEU A 160 2.39 0.14 6.67
C LEU A 160 1.75 -1.15 6.12
N VAL A 161 0.79 -1.00 5.23
CA VAL A 161 0.27 -2.11 4.39
C VAL A 161 0.65 -1.81 2.95
N VAL A 162 1.16 -2.79 2.23
CA VAL A 162 1.52 -2.66 0.81
C VAL A 162 0.86 -3.75 -0.04
N THR A 163 0.47 -3.38 -1.25
CA THR A 163 -0.03 -4.33 -2.24
C THR A 163 0.45 -3.97 -3.64
N PHE A 164 0.78 -4.98 -4.42
CA PHE A 164 1.42 -4.82 -5.72
C PHE A 164 0.70 -5.64 -6.79
N ARG A 165 -0.09 -4.96 -7.64
CA ARG A 165 -0.80 -5.54 -8.79
C ARG A 165 -1.82 -6.61 -8.43
N ASN A 166 -2.67 -6.30 -7.45
CA ASN A 166 -3.68 -7.23 -6.96
C ASN A 166 -5.12 -6.73 -7.12
N ILE A 167 -5.33 -5.41 -7.32
CA ILE A 167 -6.69 -4.83 -7.39
C ILE A 167 -7.50 -5.51 -8.49
N HIS A 168 -6.94 -5.69 -9.69
CA HIS A 168 -7.61 -6.35 -10.80
C HIS A 168 -8.04 -7.79 -10.48
N ASN A 169 -7.26 -8.52 -9.66
CA ASN A 169 -7.61 -9.87 -9.23
C ASN A 169 -8.83 -9.88 -8.29
N TRP A 170 -8.92 -8.90 -7.41
CA TRP A 170 -10.05 -8.76 -6.49
C TRP A 170 -11.30 -8.24 -7.18
N MET A 171 -11.15 -7.34 -8.16
CA MET A 171 -12.24 -6.89 -9.03
C MET A 171 -12.83 -8.05 -9.84
N GLY A 172 -11.98 -8.88 -10.44
CA GLY A 172 -12.39 -10.07 -11.19
C GLY A 172 -13.25 -11.05 -10.36
N ARG A 173 -13.14 -11.01 -9.03
CA ARG A 173 -13.84 -11.89 -8.08
C ARG A 173 -14.88 -11.16 -7.22
N ASP A 174 -15.20 -9.91 -7.50
CA ASP A 174 -16.21 -9.07 -6.81
C ASP A 174 -15.97 -8.83 -5.32
N TRP A 175 -14.75 -8.84 -4.84
CA TRP A 175 -14.49 -8.62 -3.42
C TRP A 175 -13.41 -7.56 -3.12
N ALA A 176 -13.03 -6.74 -4.11
CA ALA A 176 -12.06 -5.67 -3.92
C ALA A 176 -12.40 -4.72 -2.76
N PRO A 177 -13.66 -4.28 -2.53
CA PRO A 177 -13.99 -3.47 -1.35
C PRO A 177 -13.65 -4.15 -0.03
N LYS A 178 -13.93 -5.46 0.10
CA LYS A 178 -13.62 -6.23 1.31
C LYS A 178 -12.10 -6.32 1.55
N ALA A 179 -11.30 -6.48 0.49
CA ALA A 179 -9.85 -6.49 0.61
C ALA A 179 -9.32 -5.19 1.22
N PHE A 180 -9.82 -4.04 0.78
CA PHE A 180 -9.44 -2.74 1.35
C PHE A 180 -9.95 -2.54 2.77
N GLN A 181 -11.12 -3.08 3.12
CA GLN A 181 -11.62 -3.08 4.51
C GLN A 181 -10.68 -3.88 5.44
N ALA A 182 -10.17 -5.04 5.00
CA ALA A 182 -9.19 -5.80 5.76
C ALA A 182 -7.88 -5.03 5.99
N MET A 183 -7.38 -4.36 4.95
CA MET A 183 -6.19 -3.50 5.05
C MET A 183 -6.43 -2.31 6.00
N TYR A 184 -7.62 -1.71 5.94
CA TYR A 184 -8.02 -0.63 6.83
C TYR A 184 -8.08 -1.10 8.29
N ALA A 185 -8.64 -2.28 8.54
CA ALA A 185 -8.72 -2.85 9.89
C ALA A 185 -7.33 -3.12 10.49
N ALA A 186 -6.40 -3.67 9.71
CA ALA A 186 -5.05 -3.98 10.15
C ALA A 186 -4.20 -2.75 10.46
N LEU A 187 -4.42 -1.64 9.76
CA LEU A 187 -3.63 -0.41 9.95
C LEU A 187 -3.97 0.33 11.25
N LYS A 188 -2.94 0.86 11.89
CA LYS A 188 -3.09 1.87 12.96
C LYS A 188 -3.75 3.13 12.42
N PRO A 189 -4.49 3.92 13.23
CA PRO A 189 -4.81 5.31 12.88
C PRO A 189 -3.52 6.09 12.52
N GLY A 190 -3.49 6.73 11.36
CA GLY A 190 -2.30 7.38 10.81
C GLY A 190 -1.35 6.44 10.05
N GLY A 191 -1.64 5.15 10.00
CA GLY A 191 -0.89 4.17 9.21
C GLY A 191 -1.08 4.36 7.70
N VAL A 192 -0.12 3.89 6.92
CA VAL A 192 -0.04 4.11 5.48
C VAL A 192 -0.44 2.87 4.70
N LEU A 193 -1.21 3.06 3.63
CA LEU A 193 -1.43 2.07 2.59
C LEU A 193 -0.68 2.48 1.32
N GLY A 194 0.27 1.64 0.89
CA GLY A 194 1.01 1.78 -0.37
C GLY A 194 0.44 0.84 -1.45
N VAL A 195 0.10 1.39 -2.59
CA VAL A 195 -0.52 0.64 -3.69
C VAL A 195 0.26 0.85 -4.98
N VAL A 196 0.63 -0.23 -5.65
CA VAL A 196 1.09 -0.22 -7.04
C VAL A 196 0.15 -1.10 -7.85
N GLU A 197 -0.43 -0.55 -8.93
CA GLU A 197 -1.33 -1.31 -9.81
C GLU A 197 -1.12 -0.96 -11.28
N HIS A 198 -1.43 -1.89 -12.19
CA HIS A 198 -1.42 -1.67 -13.63
C HIS A 198 -2.40 -0.57 -14.01
N ARG A 199 -1.87 0.56 -14.49
CA ARG A 199 -2.66 1.76 -14.75
C ARG A 199 -3.35 1.67 -16.11
N GLY A 200 -4.69 1.72 -16.08
CA GLY A 200 -5.55 1.71 -17.25
C GLY A 200 -5.48 3.02 -18.06
N ASN A 201 -6.12 2.99 -19.22
CA ASN A 201 -6.29 4.18 -20.06
C ASN A 201 -7.50 5.00 -19.53
N PRO A 202 -7.29 6.25 -19.07
CA PRO A 202 -8.36 7.06 -18.48
C PRO A 202 -9.47 7.44 -19.49
N SER A 203 -9.18 7.34 -20.80
CA SER A 203 -10.17 7.60 -21.86
C SER A 203 -11.10 6.41 -22.12
N VAL A 204 -10.85 5.25 -21.50
CA VAL A 204 -11.68 4.06 -21.65
C VAL A 204 -12.42 3.81 -20.32
N PRO A 205 -13.75 3.58 -20.36
CA PRO A 205 -14.49 3.23 -19.15
C PRO A 205 -13.89 2.02 -18.43
N GLN A 206 -13.88 2.06 -17.09
CA GLN A 206 -13.38 0.95 -16.30
C GLN A 206 -14.23 -0.30 -16.49
N ASP A 207 -13.61 -1.40 -16.94
CA ASP A 207 -14.21 -2.73 -16.87
C ASP A 207 -14.34 -3.16 -15.40
N SER A 208 -15.56 -3.43 -14.96
CA SER A 208 -15.87 -3.81 -13.58
C SER A 208 -15.12 -5.06 -13.11
N LYS A 209 -14.72 -5.93 -14.03
CA LYS A 209 -13.94 -7.15 -13.76
C LYS A 209 -12.44 -7.01 -14.00
N ALA A 210 -12.01 -5.88 -14.56
CA ALA A 210 -10.63 -5.62 -14.94
C ALA A 210 -9.99 -6.79 -15.72
N MET A 211 -10.73 -7.35 -16.69
CA MET A 211 -10.33 -8.56 -17.43
C MET A 211 -9.02 -8.40 -18.21
N SER A 212 -8.65 -7.17 -18.57
CA SER A 212 -7.36 -6.85 -19.18
C SER A 212 -6.20 -6.76 -18.18
N GLY A 213 -6.48 -6.80 -16.89
CA GLY A 213 -5.52 -6.57 -15.81
C GLY A 213 -5.24 -5.07 -15.55
N TYR A 214 -5.76 -4.17 -16.37
CA TYR A 214 -5.61 -2.73 -16.18
C TYR A 214 -6.75 -2.15 -15.34
N VAL A 215 -6.38 -1.24 -14.43
CA VAL A 215 -7.32 -0.51 -13.56
C VAL A 215 -7.12 0.99 -13.75
N ASN A 216 -8.18 1.73 -14.01
CA ASN A 216 -8.11 3.18 -14.12
C ASN A 216 -7.76 3.80 -12.78
N GLN A 217 -6.82 4.76 -12.78
CA GLN A 217 -6.27 5.33 -11.56
C GLN A 217 -7.35 6.00 -10.69
N ASP A 218 -8.24 6.78 -11.29
CA ASP A 218 -9.30 7.47 -10.56
C ASP A 218 -10.31 6.49 -9.96
N PHE A 219 -10.63 5.40 -10.69
CA PHE A 219 -11.45 4.31 -10.15
C PHE A 219 -10.78 3.65 -8.94
N ALA A 220 -9.47 3.34 -9.03
CA ALA A 220 -8.73 2.75 -7.91
C ALA A 220 -8.74 3.67 -6.68
N ILE A 221 -8.56 4.97 -6.89
CA ILE A 221 -8.60 5.97 -5.81
C ILE A 221 -9.98 5.96 -5.14
N GLN A 222 -11.07 6.07 -5.91
CA GLN A 222 -12.43 6.06 -5.37
C GLN A 222 -12.75 4.76 -4.62
N LEU A 223 -12.35 3.60 -5.17
CA LEU A 223 -12.53 2.30 -4.54
C LEU A 223 -11.81 2.23 -3.19
N ILE A 224 -10.58 2.71 -3.10
CA ILE A 224 -9.79 2.69 -1.87
C ILE A 224 -10.36 3.68 -0.84
N GLU A 225 -10.74 4.88 -1.28
CA GLU A 225 -11.34 5.89 -0.41
C GLU A 225 -12.70 5.46 0.13
N SER A 226 -13.47 4.64 -0.60
CA SER A 226 -14.73 4.06 -0.12
C SER A 226 -14.57 3.16 1.11
N ALA A 227 -13.37 2.61 1.33
CA ALA A 227 -13.03 1.86 2.54
C ALA A 227 -12.60 2.74 3.72
N GLY A 228 -12.58 4.07 3.57
CA GLY A 228 -12.27 5.04 4.62
C GLY A 228 -10.85 5.63 4.53
N PHE A 229 -10.03 5.21 3.59
CA PHE A 229 -8.71 5.79 3.35
C PHE A 229 -8.80 7.22 2.79
N LYS A 230 -7.69 7.95 2.91
CA LYS A 230 -7.49 9.25 2.25
C LYS A 230 -6.25 9.19 1.38
N LEU A 231 -6.39 9.53 0.10
CA LEU A 231 -5.22 9.72 -0.78
C LEU A 231 -4.39 10.89 -0.28
N ILE A 232 -3.08 10.68 -0.15
CA ILE A 232 -2.16 11.73 0.33
C ILE A 232 -1.07 12.06 -0.68
N ASP A 233 -0.72 11.11 -1.58
CA ASP A 233 0.28 11.34 -2.61
C ASP A 233 0.17 10.34 -3.76
N LYS A 234 0.71 10.71 -4.92
CA LYS A 234 0.85 9.88 -6.13
C LYS A 234 2.24 10.02 -6.70
N SER A 235 2.76 8.97 -7.32
CA SER A 235 4.08 9.01 -7.94
C SER A 235 4.10 8.31 -9.29
N GLU A 236 4.93 8.83 -10.18
CA GLU A 236 5.21 8.24 -11.50
C GLU A 236 6.45 7.32 -11.48
N ILE A 237 6.93 6.91 -10.31
CA ILE A 237 8.12 6.05 -10.14
C ILE A 237 8.02 4.79 -11.00
N ASN A 238 6.84 4.18 -11.09
CA ASN A 238 6.59 2.95 -11.83
C ASN A 238 5.84 3.17 -13.16
N ALA A 239 5.81 4.39 -13.67
CA ALA A 239 5.21 4.70 -14.95
C ALA A 239 6.01 4.14 -16.13
N ASN A 240 5.30 3.68 -17.16
CA ASN A 240 5.89 3.32 -18.43
C ASN A 240 5.08 3.91 -19.60
N PRO A 241 5.49 5.05 -20.16
CA PRO A 241 4.77 5.71 -21.23
C PRO A 241 4.75 4.93 -22.55
N ARG A 242 5.56 3.86 -22.68
CA ARG A 242 5.57 2.98 -23.87
C ARG A 242 4.44 1.94 -23.82
N ASP A 243 3.79 1.76 -22.67
CA ASP A 243 2.66 0.84 -22.54
C ASP A 243 1.39 1.48 -23.08
N THR A 244 0.91 1.01 -24.25
CA THR A 244 -0.28 1.52 -24.94
C THR A 244 -1.59 0.98 -24.38
N LYS A 245 -1.55 -0.11 -23.57
CA LYS A 245 -2.68 -0.68 -22.80
C LYS A 245 -3.80 -1.30 -23.65
N ASP A 246 -3.58 -1.51 -24.93
CA ASP A 246 -4.55 -1.99 -25.95
C ASP A 246 -4.23 -3.39 -26.46
N TYR A 247 -3.52 -4.20 -25.69
CA TYR A 247 -3.04 -5.52 -26.09
C TYR A 247 -4.14 -6.58 -26.05
N GLU A 248 -4.07 -7.56 -26.96
CA GLU A 248 -5.03 -8.66 -27.12
C GLU A 248 -5.25 -9.44 -25.80
N LYS A 249 -4.19 -9.72 -25.06
CA LYS A 249 -4.26 -10.42 -23.76
C LYS A 249 -4.06 -9.48 -22.58
N GLY A 250 -4.42 -8.19 -22.75
CA GLY A 250 -4.22 -7.18 -21.72
C GLY A 250 -2.75 -7.10 -21.25
N VAL A 251 -2.58 -6.75 -20.00
CA VAL A 251 -1.25 -6.59 -19.38
C VAL A 251 -0.35 -7.84 -19.50
N TRP A 252 -0.94 -9.01 -19.61
CA TRP A 252 -0.18 -10.27 -19.71
C TRP A 252 0.47 -10.50 -21.08
N THR A 253 0.19 -9.67 -22.08
CA THR A 253 0.93 -9.63 -23.35
C THR A 253 2.37 -9.19 -23.13
N LEU A 254 2.58 -8.27 -22.15
CA LEU A 254 3.88 -7.71 -21.81
C LEU A 254 4.73 -8.67 -20.94
N PRO A 255 6.06 -8.38 -20.81
CA PRO A 255 6.92 -9.10 -19.88
C PRO A 255 6.43 -8.97 -18.43
N PRO A 256 6.71 -9.97 -17.59
CA PRO A 256 7.45 -11.18 -17.88
C PRO A 256 6.57 -12.33 -18.41
N VAL A 257 5.25 -12.11 -18.56
CA VAL A 257 4.28 -13.18 -18.84
C VAL A 257 4.34 -13.61 -20.30
N TYR A 258 4.38 -12.66 -21.26
CA TYR A 258 4.40 -12.94 -22.69
C TYR A 258 3.33 -13.96 -23.10
N ARG A 259 2.05 -13.70 -22.77
CA ARG A 259 0.95 -14.66 -22.99
C ARG A 259 0.72 -15.04 -24.46
N LEU A 260 1.24 -14.24 -25.40
CA LEU A 260 1.25 -14.55 -26.83
C LEU A 260 2.46 -15.40 -27.27
N GLY A 261 3.29 -15.87 -26.32
CA GLY A 261 4.47 -16.66 -26.62
C GLY A 261 5.52 -15.88 -27.41
N ASP A 262 5.87 -16.39 -28.60
CA ASP A 262 6.87 -15.78 -29.47
C ASP A 262 6.30 -14.74 -30.44
N GLN A 263 4.95 -14.63 -30.52
CA GLN A 263 4.31 -13.63 -31.39
C GLN A 263 4.70 -12.21 -30.94
N ASP A 264 5.35 -11.46 -31.81
CA ASP A 264 5.81 -10.08 -31.58
C ASP A 264 6.63 -9.90 -30.30
N ARG A 265 7.28 -10.96 -29.81
CA ARG A 265 8.00 -10.98 -28.52
C ARG A 265 9.04 -9.87 -28.39
N ALA A 266 9.78 -9.58 -29.47
CA ALA A 266 10.77 -8.50 -29.47
C ALA A 266 10.12 -7.12 -29.28
N LYS A 267 8.96 -6.89 -29.91
CA LYS A 267 8.18 -5.65 -29.74
C LYS A 267 7.74 -5.47 -28.28
N TYR A 268 7.18 -6.52 -27.68
CA TYR A 268 6.72 -6.46 -26.29
C TYR A 268 7.89 -6.36 -25.28
N ALA A 269 9.01 -7.00 -25.56
CA ALA A 269 10.24 -6.86 -24.78
C ALA A 269 10.77 -5.41 -24.80
N ALA A 270 10.71 -4.73 -25.96
CA ALA A 270 11.13 -3.34 -26.09
C ALA A 270 10.22 -2.36 -25.32
N ILE A 271 8.95 -2.70 -25.11
CA ILE A 271 8.03 -1.93 -24.25
C ILE A 271 8.45 -2.09 -22.77
N GLY A 272 8.79 -3.30 -22.35
CA GLY A 272 9.08 -3.62 -20.96
C GLY A 272 7.82 -4.01 -20.16
N GLU A 273 7.92 -3.97 -18.82
CA GLU A 273 6.76 -4.22 -17.96
C GLU A 273 5.73 -3.08 -18.08
N SER A 274 4.48 -3.35 -17.74
CA SER A 274 3.35 -2.42 -17.85
C SER A 274 3.56 -1.09 -17.14
N ASP A 275 2.83 -0.09 -17.59
CA ASP A 275 2.62 1.17 -16.87
C ASP A 275 1.89 0.93 -15.54
N ARG A 276 2.38 1.56 -14.45
CA ARG A 276 1.81 1.37 -13.12
C ARG A 276 1.64 2.68 -12.39
N MET A 277 0.44 2.90 -11.87
CA MET A 277 0.21 3.91 -10.85
C MET A 277 0.90 3.51 -9.54
N THR A 278 1.39 4.48 -8.79
CA THR A 278 1.91 4.32 -7.43
C THR A 278 1.20 5.32 -6.54
N LEU A 279 0.39 4.81 -5.61
CA LEU A 279 -0.53 5.60 -4.80
C LEU A 279 -0.23 5.40 -3.32
N LYS A 280 -0.27 6.49 -2.57
CA LYS A 280 -0.06 6.49 -1.11
C LYS A 280 -1.29 7.04 -0.41
N PHE A 281 -1.84 6.24 0.48
CA PHE A 281 -3.01 6.61 1.28
C PHE A 281 -2.67 6.58 2.77
N VAL A 282 -3.50 7.23 3.57
CA VAL A 282 -3.45 7.17 5.03
C VAL A 282 -4.80 6.70 5.58
N LYS A 283 -4.76 5.90 6.66
CA LYS A 283 -5.91 5.70 7.51
C LYS A 283 -6.05 6.94 8.40
N PRO A 284 -7.15 7.71 8.33
CA PRO A 284 -7.35 8.86 9.21
C PRO A 284 -7.25 8.50 10.70
N ARG A 285 -6.91 9.50 11.53
CA ARG A 285 -6.84 9.36 12.99
C ARG A 285 -8.20 9.53 13.63
#